data_04ce4cee4eef005c139a624cce6a1849
#
_entry.id   04ce4cee4eef005c139a624cce6a1849
#
_cell.length_a   1.000
_cell.length_b   1.000
_cell.length_c   1.000
_cell.angle_alpha   90.00
_cell.angle_beta   90.00
_cell.angle_gamma   90.00
#
_symmetry.space_group_name_H-M   'P 1'
#
loop_
_entity.id
_entity.type
_entity.pdbx_description
1 polymer ?
#
loop_
_entity_poly.entity_id
_entity_poly.type
_entity_poly.pdbx_seq_one_letter_code
_entity_poly.pdbx_strand_id
1 'polypeptide(L)'
;MKKKIIVGAIVALFLLPIFPSTVQAAKGDQGVDWAVYQGAQGKFGYAHDKFSISQIGGYNANGLYDQWTYKSQVASTIAQGKRAHTYIWYDTWGSMSIAKTTMDYFLPKIQTPKGSIVALDFEHGASSNKQANTDTILYGMRRIKQAGYTPMYYSYKPFTLQYVYYQQILAEFPNSLWMAAYPNYNVTPKPVWSVFPSMEGVAIYQFTSTYVGGGLDGNVDLTGITDNGYTTLPAPNPSETTDIYRAGQNYSVMEVKNDKGHVDGFGAMAGKIKAEGWSTRTHKYQYAFILDRTNGKELKRIKLKDLPRADAAKVYNRNDVAGFNIEFNQKDVSGHSVIIMIRSTNDPDGDVKGGFNDLTETRWYLDV
;
A
#
# COMPACT_ATOMS: atom_id res chain seq x y z
N MET A 1 -9.13 -56.91 -52.86
CA MET A 1 -9.68 -56.30 -51.62
C MET A 1 -8.55 -55.77 -50.75
N LYS A 2 -8.31 -54.45 -50.76
CA LYS A 2 -7.23 -53.80 -49.97
C LYS A 2 -7.83 -53.30 -48.65
N LYS A 3 -7.43 -53.87 -47.51
CA LYS A 3 -7.81 -53.36 -46.16
C LYS A 3 -7.02 -52.10 -45.82
N LYS A 4 -7.71 -51.01 -45.56
CA LYS A 4 -7.14 -49.76 -44.98
C LYS A 4 -7.06 -49.95 -43.47
N ILE A 5 -5.85 -49.82 -42.96
CA ILE A 5 -5.60 -49.73 -41.50
C ILE A 5 -5.65 -48.25 -41.15
N ILE A 6 -6.60 -47.87 -40.27
CA ILE A 6 -6.69 -46.52 -39.67
C ILE A 6 -5.89 -46.58 -38.37
N VAL A 7 -4.77 -45.89 -38.31
CA VAL A 7 -4.00 -45.66 -37.08
C VAL A 7 -4.56 -44.43 -36.39
N GLY A 8 -5.28 -44.65 -35.29
CA GLY A 8 -5.74 -43.56 -34.44
C GLY A 8 -4.61 -43.09 -33.52
N ALA A 9 -4.17 -41.86 -33.66
CA ALA A 9 -3.24 -41.23 -32.75
C ALA A 9 -3.97 -40.80 -31.49
N ILE A 10 -3.67 -41.43 -30.34
CA ILE A 10 -4.12 -40.99 -29.01
C ILE A 10 -3.19 -39.87 -28.56
N VAL A 11 -3.69 -38.63 -28.57
CA VAL A 11 -3.00 -37.48 -27.94
C VAL A 11 -3.29 -37.57 -26.43
N ALA A 12 -2.32 -38.05 -25.65
CA ALA A 12 -2.38 -37.98 -24.19
C ALA A 12 -2.12 -36.56 -23.74
N LEU A 13 -3.17 -35.85 -23.32
CA LEU A 13 -3.08 -34.53 -22.72
C LEU A 13 -2.55 -34.69 -21.27
N PHE A 14 -1.26 -34.43 -21.07
CA PHE A 14 -0.68 -34.34 -19.73
C PHE A 14 -1.16 -33.07 -19.06
N LEU A 15 -2.18 -33.16 -18.22
CA LEU A 15 -2.54 -32.12 -17.24
C LEU A 15 -1.45 -32.14 -16.17
N LEU A 16 -0.48 -31.24 -16.28
CA LEU A 16 0.43 -30.93 -15.18
C LEU A 16 -0.39 -30.31 -14.04
N PRO A 17 -0.28 -30.83 -12.80
CA PRO A 17 -0.92 -30.18 -11.67
C PRO A 17 -0.29 -28.80 -11.46
N ILE A 18 -1.06 -27.73 -11.66
CA ILE A 18 -0.69 -26.38 -11.25
C ILE A 18 -0.79 -26.37 -9.73
N PHE A 19 0.33 -26.57 -9.06
CA PHE A 19 0.41 -26.29 -7.63
C PHE A 19 0.35 -24.78 -7.45
N PRO A 20 -0.62 -24.25 -6.68
CA PRO A 20 -0.60 -22.84 -6.33
C PRO A 20 0.70 -22.58 -5.56
N SER A 21 1.55 -21.72 -6.09
CA SER A 21 2.70 -21.21 -5.36
C SER A 21 2.16 -20.37 -4.19
N THR A 22 2.11 -20.96 -3.01
CA THR A 22 1.91 -20.19 -1.78
C THR A 22 3.10 -19.26 -1.67
N VAL A 23 2.89 -17.95 -1.83
CA VAL A 23 3.88 -16.96 -1.44
C VAL A 23 3.92 -17.00 0.08
N GLN A 24 4.72 -17.89 0.62
CA GLN A 24 5.00 -17.95 2.03
C GLN A 24 6.00 -16.83 2.33
N ALA A 25 5.70 -15.94 3.30
CA ALA A 25 6.66 -14.97 3.77
C ALA A 25 7.89 -15.72 4.25
N ALA A 26 9.01 -15.48 3.62
CA ALA A 26 10.24 -16.06 4.11
C ALA A 26 10.55 -15.40 5.46
N LYS A 27 10.85 -16.20 6.47
CA LYS A 27 11.53 -15.73 7.66
C LYS A 27 12.74 -14.90 7.23
N GLY A 28 12.78 -13.61 7.63
CA GLY A 28 13.79 -12.67 7.19
C GLY A 28 13.29 -11.59 6.22
N ASP A 29 12.01 -11.61 5.82
CA ASP A 29 11.42 -10.52 5.04
C ASP A 29 11.57 -9.19 5.77
N GLN A 30 12.02 -8.17 5.06
CA GLN A 30 12.08 -6.80 5.56
C GLN A 30 10.84 -6.01 5.14
N GLY A 31 10.51 -5.01 5.94
CA GLY A 31 9.41 -4.09 5.71
C GLY A 31 9.57 -2.83 6.55
N VAL A 32 8.54 -2.03 6.56
CA VAL A 32 8.54 -0.69 7.17
C VAL A 32 7.33 -0.50 8.06
N ASP A 33 7.38 0.47 8.96
CA ASP A 33 6.16 0.97 9.59
C ASP A 33 6.00 2.48 9.36
N TRP A 34 4.74 2.91 9.38
CA TRP A 34 4.34 4.24 8.93
C TRP A 34 3.37 4.92 9.89
N ALA A 35 3.62 6.20 10.10
CA ALA A 35 2.67 7.15 10.67
C ALA A 35 2.40 8.30 9.68
N VAL A 36 1.99 9.45 10.17
CA VAL A 36 1.77 10.66 9.35
C VAL A 36 3.04 11.14 8.64
N TYR A 37 4.20 10.87 9.20
CA TYR A 37 5.50 11.37 8.71
C TYR A 37 5.92 10.81 7.35
N GLN A 38 5.41 9.64 6.97
CA GLN A 38 5.68 9.02 5.67
C GLN A 38 4.67 9.44 4.59
N GLY A 39 3.77 10.37 4.93
CA GLY A 39 2.79 10.97 4.00
C GLY A 39 1.65 10.03 3.60
N ALA A 40 0.76 10.54 2.75
CA ALA A 40 -0.50 9.88 2.40
C ALA A 40 -0.33 8.49 1.76
N GLN A 41 0.76 8.27 1.02
CA GLN A 41 0.99 7.01 0.30
C GLN A 41 1.92 6.05 1.05
N GLY A 42 2.53 6.51 2.16
CA GLY A 42 3.65 5.82 2.76
C GLY A 42 4.89 5.79 1.84
N LYS A 43 5.96 5.17 2.31
CA LYS A 43 7.21 5.07 1.56
C LYS A 43 7.92 3.77 1.95
N PHE A 44 8.16 2.90 0.98
CA PHE A 44 9.08 1.78 1.15
C PHE A 44 10.53 2.26 1.04
N GLY A 45 11.43 1.64 1.78
CA GLY A 45 12.84 1.98 1.74
C GLY A 45 13.54 1.37 0.53
N TYR A 46 13.22 0.11 0.25
CA TYR A 46 13.89 -0.69 -0.79
C TYR A 46 12.88 -1.56 -1.57
N ALA A 47 13.26 -1.95 -2.77
CA ALA A 47 12.44 -2.80 -3.64
C ALA A 47 12.15 -4.18 -3.02
N HIS A 48 13.03 -4.66 -2.13
CA HIS A 48 12.87 -5.95 -1.46
C HIS A 48 11.91 -5.92 -0.27
N ASP A 49 11.45 -4.76 0.18
CA ASP A 49 10.47 -4.67 1.27
C ASP A 49 9.17 -5.40 0.90
N LYS A 50 8.64 -6.19 1.83
CA LYS A 50 7.50 -7.08 1.60
C LYS A 50 6.24 -6.68 2.35
N PHE A 51 6.35 -5.84 3.38
CA PHE A 51 5.21 -5.45 4.20
C PHE A 51 5.32 -4.02 4.72
N SER A 52 4.19 -3.46 5.12
CA SER A 52 4.11 -2.26 5.93
C SER A 52 3.17 -2.44 7.12
N ILE A 53 3.42 -1.71 8.21
CA ILE A 53 2.55 -1.65 9.38
C ILE A 53 2.15 -0.18 9.58
N SER A 54 0.89 0.17 9.29
CA SER A 54 0.44 1.57 9.25
C SER A 54 -0.33 1.95 10.49
N GLN A 55 -0.06 3.15 11.03
CA GLN A 55 -0.78 3.70 12.17
C GLN A 55 -2.21 4.07 11.79
N ILE A 56 -3.20 3.46 12.48
CA ILE A 56 -4.62 3.84 12.30
C ILE A 56 -4.99 5.09 13.10
N GLY A 57 -4.27 5.38 14.15
CA GLY A 57 -4.51 6.40 15.15
C GLY A 57 -4.20 5.86 16.53
N GLY A 58 -4.84 6.37 17.55
CA GLY A 58 -4.62 5.89 18.89
C GLY A 58 -5.30 6.70 19.96
N TYR A 59 -4.88 6.45 21.20
CA TYR A 59 -5.27 7.22 22.37
C TYR A 59 -4.01 7.82 23.00
N ASN A 60 -4.02 9.10 23.28
CA ASN A 60 -2.96 9.82 23.98
C ASN A 60 -3.56 10.77 25.05
N ALA A 61 -2.75 11.65 25.64
CA ALA A 61 -3.21 12.60 26.66
C ALA A 61 -4.37 13.51 26.21
N ASN A 62 -4.57 13.69 24.90
CA ASN A 62 -5.67 14.47 24.33
C ASN A 62 -6.90 13.60 23.96
N GLY A 63 -6.87 12.31 24.24
CA GLY A 63 -7.92 11.36 23.89
C GLY A 63 -7.69 10.61 22.60
N LEU A 64 -8.78 10.15 21.98
CA LEU A 64 -8.76 9.44 20.70
C LEU A 64 -8.38 10.37 19.54
N TYR A 65 -7.55 9.88 18.62
CA TYR A 65 -7.25 10.56 17.36
C TYR A 65 -7.15 9.57 16.21
N ASP A 66 -7.65 9.95 15.05
CA ASP A 66 -7.49 9.19 13.80
C ASP A 66 -6.23 9.66 13.06
N GLN A 67 -5.51 8.71 12.43
CA GLN A 67 -4.40 9.03 11.55
C GLN A 67 -4.94 9.18 10.11
N TRP A 68 -4.94 10.38 9.60
CA TRP A 68 -5.54 10.70 8.30
C TRP A 68 -4.89 9.96 7.11
N THR A 69 -3.62 9.55 7.27
CA THR A 69 -2.85 8.82 6.25
C THR A 69 -3.16 7.32 6.19
N TYR A 70 -3.80 6.77 7.22
CA TYR A 70 -3.95 5.32 7.39
C TYR A 70 -4.56 4.62 6.17
N LYS A 71 -5.73 5.07 5.74
CA LYS A 71 -6.48 4.41 4.66
C LYS A 71 -5.69 4.39 3.35
N SER A 72 -5.06 5.51 3.02
CA SER A 72 -4.28 5.63 1.78
C SER A 72 -2.95 4.86 1.85
N GLN A 73 -2.32 4.79 3.03
CA GLN A 73 -1.13 3.98 3.25
C GLN A 73 -1.43 2.47 3.09
N VAL A 74 -2.50 1.97 3.72
CA VAL A 74 -2.94 0.58 3.55
C VAL A 74 -3.24 0.27 2.09
N ALA A 75 -4.03 1.12 1.42
CA ALA A 75 -4.35 0.95 0.01
C ALA A 75 -3.08 0.96 -0.88
N SER A 76 -2.12 1.86 -0.59
CA SER A 76 -0.84 1.94 -1.30
C SER A 76 -0.01 0.66 -1.15
N THR A 77 0.04 0.07 0.04
CA THR A 77 0.75 -1.18 0.28
C THR A 77 0.15 -2.34 -0.50
N ILE A 78 -1.17 -2.50 -0.42
CA ILE A 78 -1.91 -3.57 -1.13
C ILE A 78 -1.75 -3.41 -2.64
N ALA A 79 -1.85 -2.18 -3.15
CA ALA A 79 -1.68 -1.87 -4.56
C ALA A 79 -0.30 -2.23 -5.12
N GLN A 80 0.72 -2.27 -4.25
CA GLN A 80 2.08 -2.71 -4.60
C GLN A 80 2.29 -4.22 -4.43
N GLY A 81 1.21 -5.00 -4.20
CA GLY A 81 1.28 -6.44 -3.97
C GLY A 81 2.01 -6.82 -2.68
N LYS A 82 2.07 -5.89 -1.71
CA LYS A 82 2.76 -6.09 -0.43
C LYS A 82 1.75 -6.28 0.70
N ARG A 83 2.20 -6.86 1.81
CA ARG A 83 1.35 -7.13 2.96
C ARG A 83 1.18 -5.87 3.81
N ALA A 84 -0.08 -5.45 4.02
CA ALA A 84 -0.44 -4.31 4.83
C ALA A 84 -0.92 -4.77 6.22
N HIS A 85 -0.38 -4.19 7.26
CA HIS A 85 -0.72 -4.42 8.65
C HIS A 85 -1.08 -3.10 9.33
N THR A 86 -1.58 -3.19 10.56
CA THR A 86 -2.07 -2.03 11.32
C THR A 86 -1.39 -1.95 12.67
N TYR A 87 -1.15 -0.74 13.18
CA TYR A 87 -0.89 -0.53 14.59
C TYR A 87 -1.73 0.61 15.18
N ILE A 88 -1.93 0.57 16.49
CA ILE A 88 -2.73 1.49 17.29
C ILE A 88 -1.83 2.05 18.38
N TRP A 89 -1.63 3.36 18.44
CA TRP A 89 -0.98 4.01 19.58
C TRP A 89 -1.82 3.82 20.84
N TYR A 90 -1.25 3.26 21.91
CA TYR A 90 -2.02 2.65 22.98
C TYR A 90 -1.66 3.15 24.36
N ASP A 91 -1.72 4.46 24.62
CA ASP A 91 -1.52 5.06 25.92
C ASP A 91 -2.74 4.79 26.82
N THR A 92 -2.65 3.80 27.68
CA THR A 92 -3.78 3.43 28.54
C THR A 92 -3.65 3.87 30.00
N TRP A 93 -2.44 4.22 30.43
CA TRP A 93 -2.11 4.50 31.84
C TRP A 93 -2.66 3.43 32.83
N GLY A 94 -2.73 2.18 32.38
CA GLY A 94 -3.31 1.06 33.13
C GLY A 94 -4.84 1.13 33.32
N SER A 95 -5.52 2.01 32.55
CA SER A 95 -6.98 2.19 32.64
C SER A 95 -7.71 1.25 31.69
N MET A 96 -8.45 0.30 32.20
CA MET A 96 -9.30 -0.60 31.44
C MET A 96 -10.40 0.14 30.67
N SER A 97 -10.89 1.27 31.19
CA SER A 97 -11.87 2.12 30.50
C SER A 97 -11.29 2.71 29.21
N ILE A 98 -10.04 3.20 29.26
CA ILE A 98 -9.34 3.73 28.07
C ILE A 98 -9.08 2.61 27.08
N ALA A 99 -8.59 1.46 27.55
CA ALA A 99 -8.37 0.28 26.72
C ALA A 99 -9.63 -0.13 25.97
N LYS A 100 -10.78 -0.19 26.68
CA LYS A 100 -12.09 -0.50 26.09
C LYS A 100 -12.50 0.53 25.05
N THR A 101 -12.44 1.81 25.36
CA THR A 101 -12.79 2.91 24.47
C THR A 101 -11.94 2.86 23.17
N THR A 102 -10.63 2.63 23.32
CA THR A 102 -9.71 2.54 22.17
C THR A 102 -10.06 1.38 21.24
N MET A 103 -10.30 0.19 21.81
CA MET A 103 -10.65 -0.98 21.00
C MET A 103 -12.02 -0.84 20.33
N ASP A 104 -13.03 -0.35 21.05
CA ASP A 104 -14.37 -0.13 20.49
C ASP A 104 -14.35 0.88 19.32
N TYR A 105 -13.43 1.87 19.37
CA TYR A 105 -13.31 2.89 18.34
C TYR A 105 -12.55 2.42 17.09
N PHE A 106 -11.42 1.72 17.27
CA PHE A 106 -10.54 1.39 16.14
C PHE A 106 -10.84 0.07 15.45
N LEU A 107 -11.27 -0.98 16.16
CA LEU A 107 -11.49 -2.29 15.55
C LEU A 107 -12.46 -2.26 14.36
N PRO A 108 -13.57 -1.49 14.37
CA PRO A 108 -14.47 -1.38 13.21
C PRO A 108 -13.86 -0.62 12.02
N LYS A 109 -12.79 0.14 12.22
CA LYS A 109 -12.17 1.02 11.22
C LYS A 109 -10.99 0.39 10.48
N ILE A 110 -10.54 -0.80 10.90
CA ILE A 110 -9.38 -1.49 10.31
C ILE A 110 -9.66 -1.81 8.85
N GLN A 111 -8.71 -1.44 7.97
CA GLN A 111 -8.81 -1.62 6.51
C GLN A 111 -7.91 -2.74 5.98
N THR A 112 -7.04 -3.31 6.82
CA THR A 112 -6.20 -4.45 6.43
C THR A 112 -7.00 -5.75 6.46
N PRO A 113 -6.61 -6.78 5.66
CA PRO A 113 -7.34 -8.04 5.57
C PRO A 113 -7.52 -8.72 6.93
N LYS A 114 -8.62 -9.47 7.10
CA LYS A 114 -8.78 -10.34 8.28
C LYS A 114 -7.61 -11.33 8.36
N GLY A 115 -7.18 -11.61 9.58
CA GLY A 115 -5.97 -12.38 9.82
C GLY A 115 -4.69 -11.54 9.89
N SER A 116 -4.63 -10.37 9.25
CA SER A 116 -3.44 -9.50 9.30
C SER A 116 -3.11 -9.05 10.73
N ILE A 117 -1.89 -8.55 10.91
CA ILE A 117 -1.44 -8.06 12.21
C ILE A 117 -2.18 -6.77 12.58
N VAL A 118 -2.59 -6.68 13.84
CA VAL A 118 -2.95 -5.44 14.52
C VAL A 118 -2.12 -5.35 15.79
N ALA A 119 -1.18 -4.41 15.83
CA ALA A 119 -0.29 -4.23 16.97
C ALA A 119 -0.78 -3.13 17.90
N LEU A 120 -0.56 -3.33 19.19
CA LEU A 120 -0.70 -2.31 20.22
C LEU A 120 0.68 -1.69 20.46
N ASP A 121 0.83 -0.43 20.12
CA ASP A 121 2.02 0.36 20.31
C ASP A 121 1.98 0.97 21.72
N PHE A 122 2.66 0.30 22.66
CA PHE A 122 2.70 0.66 24.07
C PHE A 122 4.14 0.94 24.49
N GLU A 123 4.61 2.13 24.20
CA GLU A 123 5.95 2.61 24.53
C GLU A 123 5.94 3.93 25.34
N HIS A 124 4.74 4.43 25.60
CA HIS A 124 4.43 5.60 26.38
C HIS A 124 3.15 5.35 27.20
N GLY A 125 2.76 6.27 28.09
CA GLY A 125 1.48 6.21 28.80
C GLY A 125 1.29 4.97 29.68
N ALA A 126 2.36 4.47 30.31
CA ALA A 126 2.27 3.45 31.32
C ALA A 126 1.96 4.05 32.69
N SER A 127 1.18 3.32 33.52
CA SER A 127 1.05 3.59 34.96
C SER A 127 2.22 2.94 35.72
N SER A 128 2.40 3.32 36.98
CA SER A 128 3.33 2.63 37.87
C SER A 128 2.86 1.21 38.25
N ASN A 129 1.59 0.91 38.02
CA ASN A 129 1.02 -0.43 38.29
C ASN A 129 1.24 -1.34 37.05
N LYS A 130 2.30 -2.13 37.13
CA LYS A 130 2.73 -3.03 36.05
C LYS A 130 1.66 -4.07 35.67
N GLN A 131 0.88 -4.57 36.64
CA GLN A 131 -0.20 -5.52 36.35
C GLN A 131 -1.35 -4.83 35.62
N ALA A 132 -1.74 -3.62 36.01
CA ALA A 132 -2.79 -2.89 35.33
C ALA A 132 -2.42 -2.58 33.86
N ASN A 133 -1.17 -2.21 33.60
CA ASN A 133 -0.68 -2.07 32.22
C ASN A 133 -0.79 -3.38 31.43
N THR A 134 -0.35 -4.49 32.03
CA THR A 134 -0.39 -5.82 31.41
C THR A 134 -1.83 -6.24 31.12
N ASP A 135 -2.75 -6.00 32.03
CA ASP A 135 -4.18 -6.33 31.89
C ASP A 135 -4.82 -5.56 30.73
N THR A 136 -4.48 -4.27 30.56
CA THR A 136 -4.98 -3.47 29.43
C THR A 136 -4.44 -3.95 28.08
N ILE A 137 -3.18 -4.36 28.02
CA ILE A 137 -2.58 -4.94 26.81
C ILE A 137 -3.25 -6.27 26.48
N LEU A 138 -3.36 -7.19 27.44
CA LEU A 138 -4.04 -8.48 27.25
C LEU A 138 -5.50 -8.30 26.81
N TYR A 139 -6.21 -7.34 27.42
CA TYR A 139 -7.56 -6.99 26.99
C TYR A 139 -7.59 -6.59 25.51
N GLY A 140 -6.75 -5.65 25.11
CA GLY A 140 -6.68 -5.18 23.72
C GLY A 140 -6.34 -6.31 22.75
N MET A 141 -5.34 -7.14 23.07
CA MET A 141 -4.93 -8.28 22.23
C MET A 141 -6.05 -9.33 22.08
N ARG A 142 -6.80 -9.61 23.15
CA ARG A 142 -7.99 -10.49 23.08
C ARG A 142 -9.08 -9.91 22.18
N ARG A 143 -9.34 -8.61 22.26
CA ARG A 143 -10.32 -7.91 21.41
C ARG A 143 -9.88 -7.95 19.93
N ILE A 144 -8.60 -7.77 19.65
CA ILE A 144 -8.02 -7.89 18.31
C ILE A 144 -8.22 -9.31 17.77
N LYS A 145 -7.89 -10.35 18.56
CA LYS A 145 -8.09 -11.76 18.19
C LYS A 145 -9.58 -12.08 17.93
N GLN A 146 -10.48 -11.62 18.82
CA GLN A 146 -11.93 -11.79 18.65
C GLN A 146 -12.46 -11.12 17.39
N ALA A 147 -11.86 -10.01 16.98
CA ALA A 147 -12.19 -9.31 15.74
C ALA A 147 -11.60 -10.00 14.48
N GLY A 148 -10.89 -11.13 14.63
CA GLY A 148 -10.34 -11.93 13.53
C GLY A 148 -9.01 -11.43 13.00
N TYR A 149 -8.19 -10.77 13.82
CA TYR A 149 -6.85 -10.30 13.48
C TYR A 149 -5.78 -10.99 14.32
N THR A 150 -4.52 -10.91 13.89
CA THR A 150 -3.36 -11.39 14.65
C THR A 150 -2.90 -10.29 15.60
N PRO A 151 -3.03 -10.49 16.93
CA PRO A 151 -2.63 -9.47 17.90
C PRO A 151 -1.11 -9.45 18.07
N MET A 152 -0.54 -8.26 18.19
CA MET A 152 0.86 -8.05 18.58
C MET A 152 1.00 -6.94 19.62
N TYR A 153 2.06 -7.01 20.41
CA TYR A 153 2.51 -5.99 21.34
C TYR A 153 3.81 -5.39 20.80
N TYR A 154 3.80 -4.08 20.54
CA TYR A 154 5.01 -3.33 20.19
C TYR A 154 5.49 -2.49 21.36
N SER A 155 6.80 -2.48 21.56
CA SER A 155 7.54 -1.64 22.49
C SER A 155 9.06 -1.80 22.28
N TYR A 156 9.83 -1.33 23.29
CA TYR A 156 11.26 -1.62 23.41
C TYR A 156 11.59 -2.27 24.75
N LYS A 157 12.69 -3.04 24.80
CA LYS A 157 13.01 -3.93 25.94
C LYS A 157 13.06 -3.24 27.29
N PRO A 158 13.77 -2.10 27.52
CA PRO A 158 13.80 -1.43 28.79
C PRO A 158 12.41 -1.05 29.33
N PHE A 159 11.57 -0.46 28.49
CA PHE A 159 10.22 -0.06 28.87
C PHE A 159 9.35 -1.29 29.20
N THR A 160 9.42 -2.32 28.34
CA THR A 160 8.69 -3.58 28.57
C THR A 160 9.05 -4.20 29.92
N LEU A 161 10.34 -4.34 30.22
CA LEU A 161 10.79 -4.93 31.50
C LEU A 161 10.37 -4.10 32.70
N GLN A 162 10.29 -2.79 32.55
CA GLN A 162 9.89 -1.90 33.63
C GLN A 162 8.37 -1.93 33.88
N TYR A 163 7.56 -1.91 32.83
CA TYR A 163 6.13 -1.61 32.94
C TYR A 163 5.18 -2.76 32.59
N VAL A 164 5.67 -3.90 32.07
CA VAL A 164 4.83 -4.98 31.56
C VAL A 164 5.33 -6.36 32.00
N TYR A 165 4.45 -7.22 32.46
CA TYR A 165 4.72 -8.64 32.66
C TYR A 165 4.57 -9.39 31.33
N TYR A 166 5.50 -9.19 30.40
CA TYR A 166 5.40 -9.69 29.02
C TYR A 166 5.30 -11.21 28.93
N GLN A 167 5.78 -11.95 29.93
CA GLN A 167 5.60 -13.41 30.02
C GLN A 167 4.12 -13.80 30.11
N GLN A 168 3.26 -12.96 30.75
CA GLN A 168 1.81 -13.21 30.75
C GLN A 168 1.23 -13.00 29.33
N ILE A 169 1.77 -12.07 28.55
CA ILE A 169 1.40 -11.90 27.13
C ILE A 169 1.79 -13.14 26.34
N LEU A 170 3.02 -13.62 26.48
CA LEU A 170 3.52 -14.78 25.75
C LEU A 170 2.83 -16.09 26.15
N ALA A 171 2.36 -16.21 27.37
CA ALA A 171 1.58 -17.37 27.82
C ALA A 171 0.26 -17.52 27.06
N GLU A 172 -0.36 -16.41 26.63
CA GLU A 172 -1.61 -16.42 25.86
C GLU A 172 -1.39 -16.23 24.34
N PHE A 173 -0.39 -15.45 23.98
CA PHE A 173 -0.04 -15.08 22.61
C PHE A 173 1.45 -15.33 22.34
N PRO A 174 1.87 -16.58 22.11
CA PRO A 174 3.27 -16.88 21.80
C PRO A 174 3.71 -16.19 20.51
N ASN A 175 4.98 -15.78 20.42
CA ASN A 175 5.55 -15.11 19.26
C ASN A 175 4.76 -13.85 18.83
N SER A 176 4.35 -13.03 19.78
CA SER A 176 3.53 -11.83 19.53
C SER A 176 4.23 -10.51 19.88
N LEU A 177 5.55 -10.53 20.09
CA LEU A 177 6.29 -9.30 20.37
C LEU A 177 6.87 -8.70 19.08
N TRP A 178 6.64 -7.42 18.88
CA TRP A 178 7.32 -6.56 17.93
C TRP A 178 8.19 -5.60 18.74
N MET A 179 9.52 -5.78 18.66
CA MET A 179 10.44 -5.11 19.57
C MET A 179 11.43 -4.21 18.84
N ALA A 180 11.55 -2.97 19.30
CA ALA A 180 12.51 -2.00 18.80
C ALA A 180 13.84 -2.07 19.53
N ALA A 181 14.95 -2.01 18.77
CA ALA A 181 16.29 -1.72 19.27
C ALA A 181 17.20 -1.24 18.13
N TYR A 182 17.80 -0.09 18.28
CA TYR A 182 18.60 0.58 17.25
C TYR A 182 20.07 0.64 17.64
N PRO A 183 21.00 0.40 16.70
CA PRO A 183 22.45 0.55 16.99
C PRO A 183 22.84 2.03 17.14
N ASN A 184 22.22 2.89 16.36
CA ASN A 184 22.42 4.34 16.31
C ASN A 184 21.33 4.96 15.37
N TYR A 185 21.47 6.24 15.03
CA TYR A 185 20.56 6.96 14.13
C TYR A 185 21.15 7.19 12.72
N ASN A 186 22.19 6.44 12.33
CA ASN A 186 22.70 6.45 10.96
C ASN A 186 21.80 5.58 10.06
N VAL A 187 21.90 5.79 8.74
CA VAL A 187 21.20 4.94 7.77
C VAL A 187 21.59 3.48 7.95
N THR A 188 20.62 2.66 8.28
CA THR A 188 20.81 1.24 8.64
C THR A 188 19.91 0.37 7.76
N PRO A 189 20.38 -0.08 6.57
CA PRO A 189 19.56 -0.79 5.60
C PRO A 189 19.34 -2.28 5.90
N LYS A 190 19.98 -2.81 6.94
CA LYS A 190 19.89 -4.21 7.35
C LYS A 190 19.90 -4.36 8.86
N PRO A 191 19.24 -5.41 9.40
CA PRO A 191 19.25 -5.68 10.84
C PRO A 191 20.66 -5.78 11.43
N VAL A 192 20.87 -5.11 12.56
CA VAL A 192 22.12 -5.17 13.34
C VAL A 192 21.90 -6.08 14.56
N TRP A 193 22.32 -7.32 14.44
CA TRP A 193 22.01 -8.37 15.42
C TRP A 193 22.72 -8.19 16.76
N SER A 194 23.83 -7.45 16.82
CA SER A 194 24.55 -7.18 18.05
C SER A 194 23.75 -6.38 19.09
N VAL A 195 22.71 -5.65 18.63
CA VAL A 195 21.80 -4.88 19.51
C VAL A 195 20.39 -5.48 19.59
N PHE A 196 20.21 -6.68 19.01
CA PHE A 196 18.93 -7.38 19.09
C PHE A 196 18.46 -7.52 20.55
N PRO A 197 17.18 -7.25 20.87
CA PRO A 197 16.71 -7.15 22.26
C PRO A 197 16.81 -8.46 23.06
N SER A 198 17.04 -9.59 22.42
CA SER A 198 17.22 -10.91 23.07
C SER A 198 16.13 -11.18 24.12
N MET A 199 14.87 -11.13 23.68
CA MET A 199 13.68 -11.51 24.46
C MET A 199 13.00 -12.71 23.81
N GLU A 200 12.41 -13.57 24.63
CA GLU A 200 11.55 -14.63 24.12
C GLU A 200 10.34 -14.04 23.40
N GLY A 201 9.84 -14.73 22.36
CA GLY A 201 8.61 -14.38 21.68
C GLY A 201 8.68 -13.17 20.74
N VAL A 202 9.88 -12.65 20.44
CA VAL A 202 10.04 -11.60 19.42
C VAL A 202 9.81 -12.19 18.03
N ALA A 203 8.72 -11.75 17.39
CA ALA A 203 8.35 -12.16 16.04
C ALA A 203 8.71 -11.12 14.98
N ILE A 204 8.74 -9.84 15.33
CA ILE A 204 9.20 -8.75 14.46
C ILE A 204 10.24 -7.94 15.24
N TYR A 205 11.36 -7.62 14.56
CA TYR A 205 12.40 -6.76 15.08
C TYR A 205 12.43 -5.46 14.29
N GLN A 206 12.10 -4.33 14.92
CA GLN A 206 12.32 -3.00 14.38
C GLN A 206 13.76 -2.61 14.70
N PHE A 207 14.60 -2.66 13.68
CA PHE A 207 16.05 -2.57 13.85
C PHE A 207 16.63 -1.17 13.64
N THR A 208 15.82 -0.22 13.20
CA THR A 208 16.23 1.17 12.94
C THR A 208 15.03 2.10 12.80
N SER A 209 15.23 3.36 13.17
CA SER A 209 14.35 4.49 12.80
C SER A 209 14.91 5.28 11.61
N THR A 210 16.02 4.83 11.03
CA THR A 210 16.70 5.48 9.90
C THR A 210 17.06 4.44 8.84
N TYR A 211 16.05 3.74 8.33
CA TYR A 211 16.20 2.70 7.30
C TYR A 211 16.75 3.27 5.99
N VAL A 212 16.32 4.49 5.66
CA VAL A 212 16.83 5.32 4.55
C VAL A 212 17.09 6.74 5.02
N GLY A 213 17.80 7.53 4.22
CA GLY A 213 18.02 8.95 4.49
C GLY A 213 16.68 9.70 4.61
N GLY A 214 16.56 10.54 5.65
CA GLY A 214 15.36 11.31 5.96
C GLY A 214 14.40 10.63 6.96
N GLY A 215 14.75 9.46 7.48
CA GLY A 215 13.97 8.75 8.52
C GLY A 215 12.90 7.83 7.95
N LEU A 216 12.95 6.58 8.36
CA LEU A 216 11.95 5.54 8.08
C LEU A 216 12.24 4.36 9.01
N ASP A 217 11.23 3.82 9.62
CA ASP A 217 11.38 2.67 10.51
C ASP A 217 11.51 1.38 9.69
N GLY A 218 12.59 0.64 9.95
CA GLY A 218 12.90 -0.61 9.26
C GLY A 218 12.70 -1.82 10.15
N ASN A 219 12.01 -2.83 9.62
CA ASN A 219 11.59 -4.03 10.32
C ASN A 219 12.07 -5.30 9.62
N VAL A 220 12.23 -6.38 10.40
CA VAL A 220 12.44 -7.72 9.87
C VAL A 220 11.52 -8.71 10.57
N ASP A 221 10.84 -9.53 9.79
CA ASP A 221 10.01 -10.65 10.26
C ASP A 221 10.90 -11.83 10.64
N LEU A 222 10.82 -12.27 11.88
CA LEU A 222 11.64 -13.38 12.41
C LEU A 222 10.96 -14.74 12.35
N THR A 223 9.66 -14.78 12.11
CA THR A 223 8.83 -15.98 12.26
C THR A 223 7.97 -16.30 11.05
N GLY A 224 7.77 -15.35 10.14
CA GLY A 224 6.79 -15.41 9.06
C GLY A 224 5.41 -14.88 9.46
N ILE A 225 5.29 -14.21 10.62
CA ILE A 225 4.00 -13.73 11.16
C ILE A 225 3.34 -12.69 10.25
N THR A 226 4.10 -11.98 9.42
CA THR A 226 3.56 -11.02 8.46
C THR A 226 2.80 -11.67 7.30
N ASP A 227 2.83 -13.01 7.16
CA ASP A 227 1.96 -13.75 6.24
C ASP A 227 0.52 -13.88 6.74
N ASN A 228 0.30 -13.67 8.04
CA ASN A 228 -1.02 -13.81 8.60
C ASN A 228 -2.01 -12.84 7.95
N GLY A 229 -3.14 -13.38 7.47
CA GLY A 229 -4.12 -12.65 6.66
C GLY A 229 -3.84 -12.68 5.15
N TYR A 230 -2.70 -13.25 4.74
CA TYR A 230 -2.26 -13.32 3.33
C TYR A 230 -2.02 -14.75 2.84
N THR A 231 -1.91 -15.72 3.73
CA THR A 231 -1.66 -17.13 3.38
C THR A 231 -2.81 -17.85 2.67
N THR A 232 -4.01 -17.25 2.69
CA THR A 232 -5.21 -17.81 2.04
C THR A 232 -5.68 -16.98 0.84
N LEU A 233 -5.00 -15.89 0.52
CA LEU A 233 -5.28 -15.21 -0.73
C LEU A 233 -4.72 -16.09 -1.85
N PRO A 234 -5.55 -16.56 -2.80
CA PRO A 234 -5.03 -17.02 -4.08
C PRO A 234 -4.08 -15.91 -4.59
N ALA A 235 -2.99 -16.31 -5.25
CA ALA A 235 -2.25 -15.35 -6.06
C ALA A 235 -3.28 -14.47 -6.79
N PRO A 236 -3.11 -13.13 -6.83
CA PRO A 236 -4.14 -12.27 -7.38
C PRO A 236 -4.61 -12.89 -8.68
N ASN A 237 -5.88 -13.30 -8.69
CA ASN A 237 -6.48 -13.85 -9.89
C ASN A 237 -6.35 -12.71 -10.90
N PRO A 238 -5.68 -12.88 -12.04
CA PRO A 238 -5.56 -11.81 -13.02
C PRO A 238 -6.91 -11.26 -13.49
N SER A 239 -8.01 -11.85 -13.04
CA SER A 239 -9.39 -11.40 -13.27
C SER A 239 -10.02 -10.62 -12.11
N GLU A 240 -9.41 -10.56 -10.90
CA GLU A 240 -9.87 -9.69 -9.82
C GLU A 240 -9.11 -8.37 -9.90
N THR A 241 -9.72 -7.45 -10.58
CA THR A 241 -9.30 -6.06 -10.72
C THR A 241 -9.35 -5.39 -9.35
N THR A 242 -8.21 -5.13 -8.75
CA THR A 242 -8.12 -4.22 -7.60
C THR A 242 -8.54 -2.83 -8.06
N ASP A 243 -9.65 -2.35 -7.53
CA ASP A 243 -10.14 -1.00 -7.80
C ASP A 243 -9.14 0.02 -7.21
N ILE A 244 -8.23 0.52 -8.04
CA ILE A 244 -7.22 1.53 -7.68
C ILE A 244 -7.53 2.85 -8.39
N TYR A 245 -8.77 3.29 -8.31
CA TYR A 245 -9.09 4.63 -8.80
C TYR A 245 -8.72 5.66 -7.74
N ARG A 246 -7.87 6.62 -8.11
CA ARG A 246 -7.46 7.74 -7.27
C ARG A 246 -7.90 9.04 -7.92
N ALA A 247 -8.61 9.87 -7.15
CA ALA A 247 -8.93 11.24 -7.52
C ALA A 247 -8.19 12.20 -6.58
N GLY A 248 -7.91 13.43 -7.04
CA GLY A 248 -7.44 14.51 -6.20
C GLY A 248 -5.96 14.44 -5.79
N GLN A 249 -5.08 13.91 -6.62
CA GLN A 249 -3.64 14.03 -6.39
C GLN A 249 -3.21 15.48 -6.67
N ASN A 250 -2.65 16.15 -5.65
CA ASN A 250 -2.12 17.51 -5.78
C ASN A 250 -0.73 17.51 -6.45
N TYR A 251 -0.64 16.95 -7.66
CA TYR A 251 0.55 17.15 -8.49
C TYR A 251 0.53 18.54 -9.12
N SER A 252 1.72 19.11 -9.35
CA SER A 252 1.84 20.33 -10.13
C SER A 252 1.33 20.10 -11.54
N VAL A 253 0.78 21.14 -12.17
CA VAL A 253 0.35 21.15 -13.55
C VAL A 253 1.51 20.75 -14.46
N MET A 254 1.26 19.86 -15.42
CA MET A 254 2.21 19.56 -16.49
C MET A 254 2.29 20.74 -17.45
N GLU A 255 3.50 21.09 -17.88
CA GLU A 255 3.73 22.19 -18.81
C GLU A 255 4.71 21.77 -19.91
N VAL A 256 4.33 21.99 -21.16
CA VAL A 256 5.21 21.80 -22.32
C VAL A 256 4.94 22.93 -23.33
N LYS A 257 5.92 23.78 -23.52
CA LYS A 257 5.76 25.01 -24.35
C LYS A 257 4.58 25.85 -23.82
N ASN A 258 3.54 26.03 -24.63
CA ASN A 258 2.33 26.78 -24.28
C ASN A 258 1.18 25.91 -23.78
N ASP A 259 1.36 24.58 -23.74
CA ASP A 259 0.35 23.66 -23.24
C ASP A 259 0.53 23.38 -21.74
N LYS A 260 -0.60 23.34 -21.06
CA LYS A 260 -0.73 22.98 -19.65
C LYS A 260 -1.77 21.88 -19.53
N GLY A 261 -1.61 21.04 -18.52
CA GLY A 261 -2.59 19.99 -18.23
C GLY A 261 -2.42 19.39 -16.85
N HIS A 262 -3.46 18.72 -16.40
CA HIS A 262 -3.48 18.03 -15.12
C HIS A 262 -4.32 16.75 -15.22
N VAL A 263 -3.85 15.70 -14.60
CA VAL A 263 -4.61 14.46 -14.39
C VAL A 263 -5.25 14.55 -13.02
N ASP A 264 -6.58 14.68 -12.97
CA ASP A 264 -7.35 14.83 -11.73
C ASP A 264 -7.65 13.45 -11.10
N GLY A 265 -7.77 12.41 -11.91
CA GLY A 265 -7.99 11.04 -11.50
C GLY A 265 -7.40 10.04 -12.49
N PHE A 266 -6.77 8.97 -11.98
CA PHE A 266 -6.23 7.87 -12.78
C PHE A 266 -6.22 6.59 -11.96
N GLY A 267 -6.76 5.51 -12.51
CA GLY A 267 -6.82 4.26 -11.77
C GLY A 267 -7.54 3.14 -12.50
N ALA A 268 -7.55 1.97 -11.87
CA ALA A 268 -8.33 0.82 -12.26
C ALA A 268 -9.54 0.67 -11.32
N MET A 269 -10.73 0.42 -11.87
CA MET A 269 -11.95 0.16 -11.11
C MET A 269 -12.90 -0.73 -11.92
N ALA A 270 -13.39 -1.79 -11.31
CA ALA A 270 -14.35 -2.74 -11.92
C ALA A 270 -13.89 -3.27 -13.30
N GLY A 271 -12.61 -3.64 -13.44
CA GLY A 271 -12.05 -4.16 -14.70
C GLY A 271 -11.83 -3.11 -15.79
N LYS A 272 -11.93 -1.84 -15.46
CA LYS A 272 -11.70 -0.71 -16.35
C LYS A 272 -10.54 0.14 -15.85
N ILE A 273 -9.76 0.68 -16.76
CA ILE A 273 -8.89 1.81 -16.50
C ILE A 273 -9.69 3.08 -16.76
N LYS A 274 -9.65 4.01 -15.82
CA LYS A 274 -10.27 5.33 -15.93
C LYS A 274 -9.22 6.40 -15.73
N ALA A 275 -9.33 7.48 -16.52
CA ALA A 275 -8.57 8.70 -16.26
C ALA A 275 -9.40 9.92 -16.60
N GLU A 276 -9.29 10.95 -15.77
CA GLU A 276 -9.93 12.23 -15.96
C GLU A 276 -8.97 13.37 -15.66
N GLY A 277 -9.25 14.52 -16.24
CA GLY A 277 -8.41 15.69 -16.07
C GLY A 277 -8.76 16.80 -17.05
N TRP A 278 -7.79 17.67 -17.30
CA TRP A 278 -7.91 18.73 -18.28
C TRP A 278 -6.56 19.02 -18.94
N SER A 279 -6.61 19.61 -20.15
CA SER A 279 -5.45 20.16 -20.81
C SER A 279 -5.84 21.35 -21.68
N THR A 280 -4.88 22.24 -21.94
CA THR A 280 -5.02 23.25 -22.98
C THR A 280 -4.89 22.60 -24.34
N ARG A 281 -5.51 23.19 -25.35
CA ARG A 281 -5.55 22.67 -26.70
C ARG A 281 -5.00 23.69 -27.70
N THR A 282 -3.67 23.68 -27.86
CA THR A 282 -3.01 24.57 -28.84
C THR A 282 -3.08 24.04 -30.28
N HIS A 283 -3.54 22.80 -30.49
CA HIS A 283 -3.71 22.15 -31.77
C HIS A 283 -5.15 21.66 -31.97
N LYS A 284 -5.47 21.21 -33.18
CA LYS A 284 -6.84 20.92 -33.63
C LYS A 284 -7.48 19.70 -32.93
N TYR A 285 -6.69 18.68 -32.60
CA TYR A 285 -7.17 17.42 -32.01
C TYR A 285 -6.45 17.13 -30.70
N GLN A 286 -7.15 16.37 -29.82
CA GLN A 286 -6.55 15.85 -28.58
C GLN A 286 -6.73 14.34 -28.50
N TYR A 287 -5.68 13.68 -27.98
CA TYR A 287 -5.64 12.24 -27.74
C TYR A 287 -5.02 11.94 -26.39
N ALA A 288 -5.57 10.93 -25.71
CA ALA A 288 -4.89 10.27 -24.60
C ALA A 288 -4.15 9.03 -25.12
N PHE A 289 -2.92 8.91 -24.71
CA PHE A 289 -2.06 7.75 -24.95
C PHE A 289 -1.82 7.06 -23.64
N ILE A 290 -2.01 5.75 -23.62
CA ILE A 290 -1.58 4.89 -22.53
C ILE A 290 -0.25 4.29 -22.96
N LEU A 291 0.80 4.64 -22.25
CA LEU A 291 2.16 4.22 -22.57
C LEU A 291 2.67 3.22 -21.55
N ASP A 292 3.43 2.23 -21.99
CA ASP A 292 4.25 1.41 -21.10
C ASP A 292 5.35 2.30 -20.49
N ARG A 293 5.30 2.44 -19.16
CA ARG A 293 6.24 3.28 -18.41
C ARG A 293 7.69 2.83 -18.55
N THR A 294 7.93 1.54 -18.81
CA THR A 294 9.28 0.96 -18.81
C THR A 294 10.04 1.26 -20.08
N ASN A 295 9.34 1.45 -21.22
CA ASN A 295 9.96 1.61 -22.54
C ASN A 295 9.31 2.70 -23.41
N GLY A 296 8.25 3.37 -22.90
CA GLY A 296 7.53 4.43 -23.63
C GLY A 296 6.66 3.94 -24.77
N LYS A 297 6.49 2.62 -24.95
CA LYS A 297 5.68 2.06 -26.03
C LYS A 297 4.21 2.42 -25.87
N GLU A 298 3.58 2.86 -26.96
CA GLU A 298 2.14 3.06 -27.03
C GLU A 298 1.41 1.70 -26.91
N LEU A 299 0.55 1.59 -25.91
CA LEU A 299 -0.32 0.44 -25.70
C LEU A 299 -1.74 0.72 -26.19
N LYS A 300 -2.20 1.97 -26.03
CA LYS A 300 -3.53 2.38 -26.44
C LYS A 300 -3.57 3.87 -26.75
N ARG A 301 -4.39 4.25 -27.73
CA ARG A 301 -4.68 5.62 -28.12
C ARG A 301 -6.19 5.86 -28.13
N ILE A 302 -6.63 6.95 -27.54
CA ILE A 302 -8.05 7.31 -27.42
C ILE A 302 -8.23 8.77 -27.83
N LYS A 303 -9.04 9.03 -28.85
CA LYS A 303 -9.42 10.39 -29.24
C LYS A 303 -10.28 11.00 -28.15
N LEU A 304 -9.91 12.18 -27.66
CA LEU A 304 -10.64 12.85 -26.60
C LEU A 304 -11.83 13.62 -27.15
N LYS A 305 -12.89 13.64 -26.34
CA LYS A 305 -14.02 14.56 -26.53
C LYS A 305 -13.80 15.74 -25.58
N ASP A 306 -14.03 16.94 -26.08
CA ASP A 306 -13.93 18.16 -25.28
C ASP A 306 -15.02 18.19 -24.22
N LEU A 307 -14.65 18.22 -22.95
CA LEU A 307 -15.54 18.42 -21.83
C LEU A 307 -15.33 19.83 -21.26
N PRO A 308 -16.36 20.51 -20.79
CA PRO A 308 -16.22 21.83 -20.17
C PRO A 308 -15.34 21.78 -18.91
N ARG A 309 -14.39 22.71 -18.77
CA ARG A 309 -13.52 22.90 -17.58
C ARG A 309 -13.38 24.39 -17.28
N ALA A 310 -14.53 25.01 -16.95
CA ALA A 310 -14.59 26.43 -16.64
C ALA A 310 -13.72 26.84 -15.43
N ASP A 311 -13.52 25.93 -14.49
CA ASP A 311 -12.63 26.07 -13.34
C ASP A 311 -11.16 26.29 -13.77
N ALA A 312 -10.62 25.38 -14.56
CA ALA A 312 -9.24 25.49 -15.06
C ALA A 312 -9.10 26.66 -16.07
N ALA A 313 -10.08 26.86 -16.95
CA ALA A 313 -10.11 27.99 -17.87
C ALA A 313 -10.00 29.34 -17.16
N LYS A 314 -10.71 29.51 -16.04
CA LYS A 314 -10.67 30.72 -15.22
C LYS A 314 -9.31 30.89 -14.52
N VAL A 315 -8.77 29.82 -13.92
CA VAL A 315 -7.49 29.87 -13.18
C VAL A 315 -6.33 30.27 -14.09
N TYR A 316 -6.29 29.73 -15.31
CA TYR A 316 -5.21 29.99 -16.27
C TYR A 316 -5.49 31.10 -17.28
N ASN A 317 -6.66 31.77 -17.16
CA ASN A 317 -7.13 32.82 -18.04
C ASN A 317 -7.02 32.41 -19.53
N ARG A 318 -7.55 31.21 -19.85
CA ARG A 318 -7.51 30.59 -21.19
C ARG A 318 -8.88 30.08 -21.61
N ASN A 319 -9.21 30.19 -22.88
CA ASN A 319 -10.45 29.69 -23.48
C ASN A 319 -10.27 28.40 -24.30
N ASP A 320 -9.04 27.92 -24.42
CA ASP A 320 -8.67 26.66 -25.08
C ASP A 320 -8.45 25.49 -24.11
N VAL A 321 -9.02 25.53 -22.92
CA VAL A 321 -8.99 24.47 -21.94
C VAL A 321 -10.16 23.51 -22.15
N ALA A 322 -9.85 22.22 -22.28
CA ALA A 322 -10.82 21.16 -22.35
C ALA A 322 -10.55 20.09 -21.30
N GLY A 323 -11.61 19.59 -20.69
CA GLY A 323 -11.54 18.39 -19.85
C GLY A 323 -11.57 17.13 -20.68
N PHE A 324 -11.09 16.07 -20.07
CA PHE A 324 -11.21 14.71 -20.61
C PHE A 324 -11.65 13.73 -19.55
N ASN A 325 -12.35 12.68 -20.00
CA ASN A 325 -12.66 11.49 -19.23
C ASN A 325 -12.57 10.31 -20.19
N ILE A 326 -11.72 9.33 -19.86
CA ILE A 326 -11.52 8.13 -20.65
C ILE A 326 -11.76 6.89 -19.81
N GLU A 327 -12.28 5.86 -20.47
CA GLU A 327 -12.46 4.54 -19.88
C GLU A 327 -12.16 3.47 -20.95
N PHE A 328 -11.43 2.42 -20.55
CA PHE A 328 -11.15 1.26 -21.39
C PHE A 328 -10.93 0.01 -20.55
N ASN A 329 -10.92 -1.17 -21.16
CA ASN A 329 -10.76 -2.42 -20.42
C ASN A 329 -9.31 -2.56 -19.89
N GLN A 330 -9.19 -2.88 -18.61
CA GLN A 330 -7.90 -3.13 -17.95
C GLN A 330 -7.09 -4.23 -18.65
N LYS A 331 -7.77 -5.28 -19.13
CA LYS A 331 -7.13 -6.39 -19.88
C LYS A 331 -6.38 -5.94 -21.14
N ASP A 332 -6.72 -4.77 -21.71
CA ASP A 332 -6.06 -4.25 -22.93
C ASP A 332 -4.61 -3.84 -22.67
N VAL A 333 -4.23 -3.68 -21.40
CA VAL A 333 -2.89 -3.24 -20.97
C VAL A 333 -2.31 -4.15 -19.86
N SER A 334 -2.85 -5.34 -19.71
CA SER A 334 -2.43 -6.29 -18.67
C SER A 334 -0.97 -6.71 -18.82
N GLY A 335 -0.26 -6.78 -17.68
CA GLY A 335 1.17 -7.10 -17.62
C GLY A 335 2.10 -5.90 -17.86
N HIS A 336 1.55 -4.68 -17.95
CA HIS A 336 2.33 -3.47 -18.14
C HIS A 336 2.22 -2.51 -16.95
N SER A 337 3.28 -1.75 -16.71
CA SER A 337 3.23 -0.55 -15.86
C SER A 337 2.90 0.63 -16.77
N VAL A 338 1.74 1.27 -16.55
CA VAL A 338 1.20 2.24 -17.51
C VAL A 338 1.16 3.66 -16.95
N ILE A 339 1.42 4.62 -17.83
CA ILE A 339 1.27 6.07 -17.60
C ILE A 339 0.36 6.67 -18.67
N ILE A 340 -0.17 7.87 -18.39
CA ILE A 340 -1.00 8.61 -19.32
C ILE A 340 -0.23 9.80 -19.92
N MET A 341 -0.38 10.00 -21.23
CA MET A 341 0.10 11.15 -21.96
C MET A 341 -1.06 11.78 -22.75
N ILE A 342 -1.19 13.08 -22.66
CA ILE A 342 -2.19 13.83 -23.45
C ILE A 342 -1.45 14.56 -24.55
N ARG A 343 -1.79 14.25 -25.80
CA ARG A 343 -1.27 14.92 -27.00
C ARG A 343 -2.28 15.89 -27.57
N SER A 344 -1.84 17.12 -27.78
CA SER A 344 -2.50 18.11 -28.63
C SER A 344 -1.80 18.07 -30.00
N THR A 345 -2.51 17.83 -31.11
CA THR A 345 -1.92 17.64 -32.46
C THR A 345 -2.80 18.18 -33.58
N ASN A 346 -2.20 18.51 -34.72
CA ASN A 346 -2.93 18.83 -35.94
C ASN A 346 -3.25 17.59 -36.80
N ASP A 347 -2.72 16.43 -36.43
CA ASP A 347 -2.97 15.17 -37.15
C ASP A 347 -4.33 14.56 -36.72
N PRO A 348 -5.22 14.21 -37.65
CA PRO A 348 -6.54 13.66 -37.34
C PRO A 348 -6.51 12.27 -36.72
N ASP A 349 -5.39 11.55 -36.85
CA ASP A 349 -5.16 10.21 -36.29
C ASP A 349 -4.34 10.22 -35.01
N GLY A 350 -3.96 11.43 -34.52
CA GLY A 350 -3.22 11.60 -33.28
C GLY A 350 -1.70 11.48 -33.44
N ASP A 351 -1.17 11.42 -34.63
CA ASP A 351 0.27 11.38 -34.88
C ASP A 351 0.92 12.77 -34.72
N VAL A 352 2.21 12.86 -35.03
CA VAL A 352 3.02 14.09 -34.84
C VAL A 352 3.01 15.03 -36.02
N LYS A 353 2.31 14.70 -37.11
CA LYS A 353 2.29 15.49 -38.35
C LYS A 353 1.59 16.84 -38.16
N GLY A 354 2.17 17.90 -38.74
CA GLY A 354 1.58 19.23 -38.68
C GLY A 354 1.71 19.97 -37.34
N GLY A 355 2.49 19.43 -36.41
CA GLY A 355 2.75 20.00 -35.10
C GLY A 355 1.98 19.32 -33.96
N PHE A 356 2.63 19.21 -32.83
CA PHE A 356 2.08 18.58 -31.62
C PHE A 356 2.76 19.06 -30.34
N ASN A 357 2.10 18.84 -29.21
CA ASN A 357 2.67 18.92 -27.87
C ASN A 357 2.18 17.74 -27.03
N ASP A 358 3.08 17.16 -26.24
CA ASP A 358 2.81 16.01 -25.36
C ASP A 358 2.94 16.40 -23.89
N LEU A 359 1.90 16.21 -23.12
CA LEU A 359 1.87 16.37 -21.67
C LEU A 359 1.84 14.98 -21.05
N THR A 360 2.96 14.51 -20.51
CA THR A 360 3.08 13.15 -19.95
C THR A 360 3.10 13.19 -18.44
N GLU A 361 2.16 12.50 -17.80
CA GLU A 361 2.13 12.31 -16.35
C GLU A 361 3.01 11.12 -15.97
N THR A 362 4.21 11.38 -15.52
CA THR A 362 5.19 10.33 -15.14
C THR A 362 5.20 10.02 -13.65
N ARG A 363 4.57 10.86 -12.83
CA ARG A 363 4.52 10.73 -11.36
C ARG A 363 3.40 9.81 -10.90
N TRP A 364 2.44 9.55 -11.77
CA TRP A 364 1.27 8.73 -11.52
C TRP A 364 1.20 7.59 -12.53
N TYR A 365 1.33 6.37 -12.06
CA TYR A 365 1.32 5.17 -12.88
C TYR A 365 0.48 4.06 -12.25
N LEU A 366 0.11 3.08 -13.04
CA LEU A 366 -0.60 1.88 -12.62
C LEU A 366 0.18 0.65 -13.08
N ASP A 367 0.38 -0.30 -12.19
CA ASP A 367 0.81 -1.65 -12.53
C ASP A 367 -0.45 -2.51 -12.76
N VAL A 368 -0.61 -3.05 -13.98
CA VAL A 368 -1.87 -3.63 -14.46
C VAL A 368 -1.72 -5.11 -14.81
#